data_90969e166c45457cbdc08e148ddf85b5
#
_entry.id   90969e166c45457cbdc08e148ddf85b5
#
_cell.length_a   1.000
_cell.length_b   1.000
_cell.length_c   1.000
_cell.angle_alpha   90.00
_cell.angle_beta   90.00
_cell.angle_gamma   90.00
#
_symmetry.space_group_name_H-M   'P 1'
#
loop_
_entity.id
_entity.type
_entity.pdbx_description
1 polymer ?
#
loop_
_entity_poly.entity_id
_entity_poly.type
_entity_poly.pdbx_seq_one_letter_code
_entity_poly.pdbx_strand_id
1 'polypeptide(L)'
;MLLETMAGKGTEVGRSFEELAAILERVELSDHMGVCLDTCHVYDAGYDIVHDLDGVLEKFDRVIGLKRLKAIHLNDSKNPFESHKDRHEKIGQGSLGLDAFVRIINHPALRDLPFYLETPNELDGYAKEIAMLRGSRKE
;
A
#
# COMPACT_ATOMS: atom_id res chain seq x y z
N MET A 1 -6.07 13.75 -8.28
CA MET A 1 -6.90 12.86 -7.41
C MET A 1 -6.33 11.46 -7.45
N LEU A 2 -6.28 10.77 -6.31
CA LEU A 2 -5.78 9.40 -6.22
C LEU A 2 -6.91 8.46 -5.80
N LEU A 3 -7.05 7.34 -6.49
CA LEU A 3 -7.87 6.22 -6.05
C LEU A 3 -7.04 5.40 -5.07
N GLU A 4 -7.63 4.98 -3.97
CA GLU A 4 -6.93 4.13 -3.00
C GLU A 4 -7.30 2.66 -3.18
N THR A 5 -6.31 1.78 -3.03
CA THR A 5 -6.54 0.34 -2.96
C THR A 5 -7.31 0.01 -1.68
N MET A 6 -8.27 -0.91 -1.76
CA MET A 6 -9.15 -1.27 -0.65
C MET A 6 -8.95 -2.74 -0.25
N ALA A 7 -9.29 -3.06 1.01
CA ALA A 7 -9.14 -4.41 1.55
C ALA A 7 -10.18 -5.41 1.06
N GLY A 8 -11.29 -4.92 0.54
CA GLY A 8 -12.41 -5.78 0.11
C GLY A 8 -13.36 -6.14 1.24
N LYS A 9 -13.48 -5.29 2.25
CA LYS A 9 -14.41 -5.48 3.35
C LYS A 9 -15.85 -5.34 2.87
N GLY A 10 -16.65 -6.36 3.07
CA GLY A 10 -18.06 -6.34 2.64
C GLY A 10 -18.18 -6.16 1.12
N THR A 11 -18.81 -5.05 0.70
CA THR A 11 -19.06 -4.75 -0.71
C THR A 11 -18.18 -3.63 -1.27
N GLU A 12 -17.06 -3.32 -0.61
CA GLU A 12 -16.11 -2.30 -1.09
C GLU A 12 -15.65 -2.58 -2.51
N VAL A 13 -15.55 -1.52 -3.30
CA VAL A 13 -14.94 -1.54 -4.63
C VAL A 13 -13.51 -1.00 -4.53
N GLY A 14 -12.59 -1.58 -5.30
CA GLY A 14 -11.19 -1.18 -5.30
C GLY A 14 -10.26 -2.19 -4.63
N ARG A 15 -10.77 -3.37 -4.31
CA ARG A 15 -9.97 -4.46 -3.72
C ARG A 15 -9.03 -5.13 -4.72
N SER A 16 -9.31 -5.01 -6.01
CA SER A 16 -8.45 -5.56 -7.05
C SER A 16 -7.92 -4.46 -7.97
N PHE A 17 -6.75 -4.69 -8.55
CA PHE A 17 -6.18 -3.75 -9.51
C PHE A 17 -7.07 -3.60 -10.73
N GLU A 18 -7.75 -4.67 -11.14
CA GLU A 18 -8.70 -4.66 -12.25
C GLU A 18 -9.89 -3.73 -11.99
N GLU A 19 -10.40 -3.69 -10.76
CA GLU A 19 -11.48 -2.76 -10.40
C GLU A 19 -11.03 -1.30 -10.51
N LEU A 20 -9.82 -0.99 -10.03
CA LEU A 20 -9.25 0.36 -10.13
C LEU A 20 -9.01 0.74 -11.60
N ALA A 21 -8.48 -0.18 -12.40
CA ALA A 21 -8.28 0.05 -13.83
C ALA A 21 -9.59 0.34 -14.53
N ALA A 22 -10.66 -0.40 -14.21
CA ALA A 22 -12.00 -0.20 -14.78
C ALA A 22 -12.57 1.18 -14.44
N ILE A 23 -12.32 1.69 -13.23
CA ILE A 23 -12.73 3.04 -12.85
C ILE A 23 -11.95 4.08 -13.66
N LEU A 24 -10.63 3.94 -13.74
CA LEU A 24 -9.76 4.87 -14.47
C LEU A 24 -10.14 4.96 -15.96
N GLU A 25 -10.51 3.85 -16.57
CA GLU A 25 -10.94 3.81 -17.98
C GLU A 25 -12.21 4.61 -18.25
N ARG A 26 -13.06 4.79 -17.24
CA ARG A 26 -14.37 5.45 -17.39
C ARG A 26 -14.39 6.92 -16.97
N VAL A 27 -13.28 7.41 -16.42
CA VAL A 27 -13.18 8.82 -16.02
C VAL A 27 -12.66 9.65 -17.19
N GLU A 28 -13.37 10.74 -17.54
CA GLU A 28 -13.00 11.59 -18.67
C GLU A 28 -11.61 12.19 -18.55
N LEU A 29 -11.24 12.66 -17.34
CA LEU A 29 -9.94 13.27 -17.07
C LEU A 29 -9.00 12.29 -16.38
N SER A 30 -8.92 11.05 -16.86
CA SER A 30 -8.13 10.00 -16.21
C SER A 30 -6.63 10.32 -16.14
N ASP A 31 -6.11 11.16 -17.04
CA ASP A 31 -4.71 11.59 -17.02
C ASP A 31 -4.37 12.43 -15.78
N HIS A 32 -5.38 13.01 -15.13
CA HIS A 32 -5.23 13.75 -13.87
C HIS A 32 -5.43 12.88 -12.64
N MET A 33 -5.56 11.57 -12.83
CA MET A 33 -5.79 10.61 -11.76
C MET A 33 -4.61 9.66 -11.59
N GLY A 34 -4.40 9.21 -10.39
CA GLY A 34 -3.42 8.19 -10.05
C GLY A 34 -3.97 7.28 -8.98
N VAL A 35 -3.08 6.47 -8.41
CA VAL A 35 -3.42 5.49 -7.38
C VAL A 35 -2.54 5.71 -6.16
N CYS A 36 -3.15 5.57 -4.98
CA CYS A 36 -2.47 5.42 -3.70
C CYS A 36 -2.59 3.95 -3.29
N LEU A 37 -1.47 3.29 -3.04
CA LEU A 37 -1.45 1.90 -2.58
C LEU A 37 -1.30 1.87 -1.07
N ASP A 38 -2.28 1.28 -0.38
CA ASP A 38 -2.21 1.03 1.06
C ASP A 38 -1.72 -0.39 1.29
N THR A 39 -0.65 -0.54 2.06
CA THR A 39 0.00 -1.83 2.30
C THR A 39 -0.87 -2.81 3.08
N CYS A 40 -1.62 -2.32 4.08
CA CYS A 40 -2.58 -3.14 4.82
C CYS A 40 -3.70 -3.62 3.88
N HIS A 41 -4.26 -2.70 3.09
CA HIS A 41 -5.37 -3.00 2.21
C HIS A 41 -5.02 -4.05 1.15
N VAL A 42 -3.90 -3.89 0.44
CA VAL A 42 -3.54 -4.87 -0.59
C VAL A 42 -3.19 -6.23 0.00
N TYR A 43 -2.55 -6.26 1.17
CA TYR A 43 -2.27 -7.51 1.88
C TYR A 43 -3.56 -8.21 2.30
N ASP A 44 -4.49 -7.47 2.88
CA ASP A 44 -5.79 -8.01 3.30
C ASP A 44 -6.64 -8.43 2.10
N ALA A 45 -6.45 -7.79 0.94
CA ALA A 45 -7.16 -8.15 -0.30
C ALA A 45 -6.58 -9.37 -1.03
N GLY A 46 -5.42 -9.86 -0.60
CA GLY A 46 -4.81 -11.05 -1.18
C GLY A 46 -3.60 -10.80 -2.08
N TYR A 47 -3.00 -9.61 -2.03
CA TYR A 47 -1.74 -9.33 -2.71
C TYR A 47 -0.58 -9.51 -1.73
N ASP A 48 0.26 -10.53 -1.97
CA ASP A 48 1.34 -10.89 -1.04
C ASP A 48 2.57 -10.01 -1.21
N ILE A 49 2.50 -8.81 -0.68
CA ILE A 49 3.62 -7.86 -0.69
C ILE A 49 4.74 -8.24 0.30
N VAL A 50 4.50 -9.23 1.15
CA VAL A 50 5.51 -9.71 2.10
C VAL A 50 6.47 -10.68 1.43
N HIS A 51 5.94 -11.67 0.70
CA HIS A 51 6.76 -12.72 0.09
C HIS A 51 6.98 -12.54 -1.40
N ASP A 52 6.18 -11.71 -2.08
CA ASP A 52 6.24 -11.52 -3.53
C ASP A 52 5.96 -10.07 -3.94
N LEU A 53 6.71 -9.14 -3.36
CA LEU A 53 6.55 -7.71 -3.67
C LEU A 53 6.75 -7.44 -5.17
N ASP A 54 7.78 -8.02 -5.76
CA ASP A 54 8.06 -7.82 -7.20
C ASP A 54 6.91 -8.33 -8.09
N GLY A 55 6.34 -9.50 -7.78
CA GLY A 55 5.20 -10.04 -8.52
C GLY A 55 3.95 -9.17 -8.40
N VAL A 56 3.70 -8.62 -7.21
CA VAL A 56 2.57 -7.70 -7.01
C VAL A 56 2.77 -6.41 -7.82
N LEU A 57 3.98 -5.84 -7.81
CA LEU A 57 4.27 -4.63 -8.58
C LEU A 57 4.23 -4.88 -10.09
N GLU A 58 4.67 -6.03 -10.57
CA GLU A 58 4.54 -6.42 -11.97
C GLU A 58 3.06 -6.51 -12.39
N LYS A 59 2.23 -7.10 -11.53
CA LYS A 59 0.79 -7.15 -11.79
C LYS A 59 0.18 -5.75 -11.80
N PHE A 60 0.56 -4.89 -10.86
CA PHE A 60 0.10 -3.50 -10.83
C PHE A 60 0.48 -2.79 -12.14
N ASP A 61 1.73 -2.97 -12.59
CA ASP A 61 2.20 -2.34 -13.83
C ASP A 61 1.44 -2.84 -15.06
N ARG A 62 1.18 -4.13 -15.14
CA ARG A 62 0.45 -4.73 -16.26
C ARG A 62 -1.02 -4.29 -16.30
N VAL A 63 -1.69 -4.18 -15.14
CA VAL A 63 -3.11 -3.90 -15.05
C VAL A 63 -3.42 -2.41 -15.04
N ILE A 64 -2.66 -1.63 -14.29
CA ILE A 64 -2.89 -0.19 -14.10
C ILE A 64 -1.77 0.65 -14.75
N GLY A 65 -0.53 0.26 -14.55
CA GLY A 65 0.66 1.01 -14.92
C GLY A 65 1.32 1.67 -13.71
N LEU A 66 2.60 1.37 -13.47
CA LEU A 66 3.36 1.92 -12.34
C LEU A 66 3.45 3.45 -12.37
N LYS A 67 3.38 4.05 -13.56
CA LYS A 67 3.37 5.51 -13.71
C LYS A 67 2.18 6.18 -13.02
N ARG A 68 1.11 5.43 -12.76
CA ARG A 68 -0.07 5.94 -12.03
C ARG A 68 0.06 5.82 -10.53
N LEU A 69 1.03 5.07 -10.02
CA LEU A 69 1.27 4.94 -8.59
C LEU A 69 1.98 6.21 -8.08
N LYS A 70 1.29 6.98 -7.25
CA LYS A 70 1.74 8.31 -6.84
C LYS A 70 2.00 8.44 -5.35
N ALA A 71 1.49 7.54 -4.53
CA ALA A 71 1.64 7.58 -3.08
C ALA A 71 1.46 6.19 -2.49
N ILE A 72 2.04 5.99 -1.33
CA ILE A 72 1.93 4.75 -0.56
C ILE A 72 1.46 5.11 0.85
N HIS A 73 0.39 4.47 1.31
CA HIS A 73 0.05 4.43 2.72
C HIS A 73 0.77 3.23 3.35
N LEU A 74 1.67 3.49 4.30
CA LEU A 74 2.41 2.45 5.02
C LEU A 74 1.66 2.09 6.30
N ASN A 75 1.01 0.94 6.31
CA ASN A 75 0.27 0.44 7.46
C ASN A 75 0.49 -1.07 7.59
N ASP A 76 0.75 -1.52 8.81
CA ASP A 76 0.74 -2.95 9.10
C ASP A 76 -0.70 -3.43 9.28
N SER A 77 -0.93 -4.73 9.36
CA SER A 77 -2.27 -5.28 9.50
C SER A 77 -2.39 -6.10 10.78
N LYS A 78 -3.51 -5.93 11.51
CA LYS A 78 -3.86 -6.76 12.65
C LYS A 78 -4.31 -8.16 12.26
N ASN A 79 -4.60 -8.38 10.98
CA ASN A 79 -5.24 -9.60 10.49
C ASN A 79 -4.29 -10.37 9.58
N PRO A 80 -4.55 -11.68 9.37
CA PRO A 80 -3.73 -12.47 8.45
C PRO A 80 -3.98 -12.10 6.99
N PHE A 81 -3.11 -12.61 6.14
CA PHE A 81 -3.19 -12.47 4.69
C PHE A 81 -4.58 -12.84 4.16
N GLU A 82 -5.09 -12.01 3.24
CA GLU A 82 -6.38 -12.24 2.55
C GLU A 82 -7.60 -12.24 3.50
N SER A 83 -7.51 -11.48 4.61
CA SER A 83 -8.59 -11.42 5.61
C SER A 83 -9.79 -10.56 5.21
N HIS A 84 -9.59 -9.59 4.33
CA HIS A 84 -10.59 -8.58 3.92
C HIS A 84 -11.18 -7.77 5.09
N LYS A 85 -10.37 -7.51 6.14
CA LYS A 85 -10.88 -6.87 7.36
C LYS A 85 -10.56 -5.40 7.54
N ASP A 86 -9.47 -4.91 6.97
CA ASP A 86 -9.05 -3.50 7.06
C ASP A 86 -8.93 -3.02 8.52
N ARG A 87 -7.89 -3.49 9.21
CA ARG A 87 -7.52 -3.02 10.55
C ARG A 87 -6.03 -2.74 10.57
N HIS A 88 -5.67 -1.45 10.61
CA HIS A 88 -4.28 -1.02 10.65
C HIS A 88 -3.61 -1.38 11.98
N GLU A 89 -2.34 -1.75 11.91
CA GLU A 89 -1.47 -1.98 13.06
C GLU A 89 -0.22 -1.12 12.93
N LYS A 90 0.44 -0.91 14.05
CA LYS A 90 1.72 -0.19 14.09
C LYS A 90 2.78 -0.94 13.29
N ILE A 91 3.66 -0.20 12.63
CA ILE A 91 4.69 -0.77 11.76
C ILE A 91 5.53 -1.80 12.52
N GLY A 92 5.60 -2.99 11.95
CA GLY A 92 6.37 -4.10 12.51
C GLY A 92 5.69 -4.89 13.61
N GLN A 93 4.48 -4.47 14.04
CA GLN A 93 3.73 -5.14 15.11
C GLN A 93 2.56 -5.97 14.59
N GLY A 94 2.36 -6.00 13.29
CA GLY A 94 1.30 -6.76 12.64
C GLY A 94 1.82 -7.93 11.83
N SER A 95 0.95 -8.45 10.97
CA SER A 95 1.23 -9.65 10.18
C SER A 95 2.17 -9.41 8.99
N LEU A 96 2.36 -8.15 8.54
CA LEU A 96 3.36 -7.86 7.51
C LEU A 96 4.78 -7.92 8.09
N GLY A 97 5.01 -7.27 9.22
CA GLY A 97 6.31 -7.25 9.87
C GLY A 97 7.27 -6.18 9.34
N LEU A 98 8.25 -5.81 10.15
CA LEU A 98 9.19 -4.72 9.85
C LEU A 98 9.99 -4.98 8.57
N ASP A 99 10.45 -6.21 8.34
CA ASP A 99 11.28 -6.53 7.17
C ASP A 99 10.57 -6.24 5.86
N ALA A 100 9.25 -6.47 5.79
CA ALA A 100 8.45 -6.15 4.61
C ALA A 100 8.47 -4.64 4.33
N PHE A 101 8.33 -3.81 5.37
CA PHE A 101 8.35 -2.35 5.22
C PHE A 101 9.74 -1.84 4.81
N VAL A 102 10.80 -2.44 5.34
CA VAL A 102 12.17 -2.11 4.92
C VAL A 102 12.36 -2.39 3.43
N ARG A 103 11.85 -3.51 2.93
CA ARG A 103 11.89 -3.83 1.50
C ARG A 103 11.08 -2.83 0.67
N ILE A 104 9.90 -2.47 1.14
CA ILE A 104 9.00 -1.54 0.43
C ILE A 104 9.64 -0.15 0.29
N ILE A 105 10.14 0.43 1.38
CA ILE A 105 10.70 1.79 1.33
C ILE A 105 12.02 1.89 0.57
N ASN A 106 12.67 0.75 0.32
CA ASN A 106 13.93 0.69 -0.41
C ASN A 106 13.77 0.14 -1.84
N HIS A 107 12.56 -0.31 -2.21
CA HIS A 107 12.32 -0.87 -3.54
C HIS A 107 12.52 0.20 -4.62
N PRO A 108 13.27 -0.09 -5.70
CA PRO A 108 13.56 0.90 -6.75
C PRO A 108 12.33 1.57 -7.35
N ALA A 109 11.22 0.85 -7.48
CA ALA A 109 9.98 1.39 -8.05
C ALA A 109 9.20 2.26 -7.07
N LEU A 110 9.48 2.18 -5.76
CA LEU A 110 8.67 2.82 -4.72
C LEU A 110 9.42 3.89 -3.93
N ARG A 111 10.73 3.77 -3.80
CA ARG A 111 11.54 4.56 -2.86
C ARG A 111 11.45 6.08 -3.02
N ASP A 112 11.10 6.55 -4.20
CA ASP A 112 11.01 7.99 -4.49
C ASP A 112 9.58 8.52 -4.38
N LEU A 113 8.61 7.66 -4.04
CA LEU A 113 7.23 8.06 -3.81
C LEU A 113 7.06 8.58 -2.38
N PRO A 114 6.06 9.44 -2.13
CA PRO A 114 5.73 9.82 -0.76
C PRO A 114 5.08 8.65 -0.02
N PHE A 115 5.49 8.48 1.23
CA PHE A 115 4.94 7.47 2.14
C PHE A 115 4.22 8.17 3.29
N TYR A 116 3.01 7.71 3.60
CA TYR A 116 2.17 8.27 4.66
C TYR A 116 1.77 7.16 5.63
N LEU A 117 1.72 7.49 6.92
CA LEU A 117 1.31 6.56 7.97
C LEU A 117 -0.12 6.87 8.41
N GLU A 118 -0.92 5.83 8.53
CA GLU A 118 -2.25 5.89 9.14
C GLU A 118 -2.39 4.83 10.25
N THR A 119 -1.26 4.51 10.86
CA THR A 119 -1.18 3.54 11.96
C THR A 119 -1.88 4.07 13.21
N PRO A 120 -2.33 3.18 14.14
CA PRO A 120 -3.05 3.59 15.33
C PRO A 120 -2.12 4.20 16.39
N ASN A 121 -1.67 5.42 16.15
CA ASN A 121 -0.72 6.14 16.98
C ASN A 121 -1.23 7.51 17.39
N GLU A 122 -0.67 8.04 18.48
CA GLU A 122 -0.62 9.46 18.78
C GLU A 122 0.64 10.07 18.15
N LEU A 123 0.81 11.39 18.24
CA LEU A 123 1.94 12.09 17.61
C LEU A 123 3.31 11.49 17.92
N ASP A 124 3.56 11.12 19.18
CA ASP A 124 4.83 10.52 19.60
C ASP A 124 5.09 9.18 18.90
N GLY A 125 4.04 8.38 18.72
CA GLY A 125 4.13 7.10 18.01
C GLY A 125 4.47 7.28 16.54
N TYR A 126 3.84 8.24 15.87
CA TYR A 126 4.17 8.58 14.49
C TYR A 126 5.61 9.06 14.36
N ALA A 127 6.07 9.91 15.27
CA ALA A 127 7.45 10.41 15.26
C ALA A 127 8.46 9.25 15.37
N LYS A 128 8.18 8.27 16.23
CA LYS A 128 9.03 7.08 16.40
C LYS A 128 9.05 6.20 15.14
N GLU A 129 7.89 5.97 14.54
CA GLU A 129 7.79 5.18 13.31
C GLU A 129 8.52 5.86 12.15
N ILE A 130 8.35 7.16 11.98
CA ILE A 130 9.05 7.92 10.94
C ILE A 130 10.56 7.84 11.13
N ALA A 131 11.05 8.02 12.37
CA ALA A 131 12.48 7.93 12.67
C ALA A 131 13.03 6.53 12.37
N MET A 132 12.30 5.49 12.74
CA MET A 132 12.68 4.11 12.48
C MET A 132 12.76 3.83 10.97
N LEU A 133 11.75 4.25 10.22
CA LEU A 133 11.71 4.05 8.77
C LEU A 133 12.82 4.83 8.06
N ARG A 134 13.05 6.08 8.45
CA ARG A 134 14.16 6.88 7.91
C ARG A 134 15.50 6.23 8.17
N GLY A 135 15.70 5.68 9.37
CA GLY A 135 16.92 4.96 9.73
C GLY A 135 17.11 3.65 8.97
N SER A 136 16.05 3.11 8.40
CA SER A 136 16.07 1.87 7.60
C SER A 136 16.24 2.11 6.09
N ARG A 137 16.29 3.37 5.65
CA ARG A 137 16.55 3.72 4.24
C ARG A 137 17.98 3.37 3.87
N LYS A 138 18.14 2.77 2.69
CA LYS A 138 19.45 2.47 2.10
C LYS A 138 19.79 3.53 1.05
N GLU A 139 21.04 3.91 0.98
CA GLU A 139 21.54 4.86 -0.01
C GLU A 139 21.66 4.27 -1.42
#